data_e30dff1947ccd7129f5d4ec1672c3195
#
_entry.id   e30dff1947ccd7129f5d4ec1672c3195
#
_cell.length_a   1.000
_cell.length_b   1.000
_cell.length_c   1.000
_cell.angle_alpha   90.00
_cell.angle_beta   90.00
_cell.angle_gamma   90.00
#
_symmetry.space_group_name_H-M   'P 1'
#
loop_
_entity.id
_entity.type
_entity.pdbx_description
1 polymer ?
#
loop_
_entity_poly.entity_id
_entity_poly.type
_entity_poly.pdbx_seq_one_letter_code
_entity_poly.pdbx_strand_id
1 'polypeptide(L)'
;MEKVKKRILDKVRDLFFKRGFSRVTMDELASELGISKKTLYNHFSGKAEMLELVVQDLKLEVTNGVDRIMLQEELDFKEKLVSILSFTGKVLGDLEPEFLIDLKKSNPEVSKELEDYKREAAFNRFNFLLDEGIKKGYVKPDVNKSMAVLVYASLIEMAMNPEYISQLPEDLKRDVPFSTTEIFKGMVLVMLQGILNE
;
A
#
# COMPACT_ATOMS: atom_id res chain seq x y z
N MET A 1 -25.64 -11.97 -6.16
CA MET A 1 -25.63 -10.52 -5.74
C MET A 1 -24.23 -10.08 -5.38
N GLU A 2 -23.51 -10.83 -4.57
CA GLU A 2 -22.14 -10.51 -4.13
C GLU A 2 -21.09 -10.45 -5.28
N LYS A 3 -21.12 -11.38 -6.24
CA LYS A 3 -20.21 -11.36 -7.41
C LYS A 3 -20.37 -10.11 -8.30
N VAL A 4 -21.60 -9.58 -8.42
CA VAL A 4 -21.85 -8.35 -9.21
C VAL A 4 -21.29 -7.14 -8.46
N LYS A 5 -21.57 -7.05 -7.15
CA LYS A 5 -21.05 -5.98 -6.30
C LYS A 5 -19.52 -5.94 -6.34
N LYS A 6 -18.85 -7.09 -6.24
CA LYS A 6 -17.39 -7.20 -6.32
C LYS A 6 -16.85 -6.72 -7.68
N ARG A 7 -17.43 -7.19 -8.79
CA ARG A 7 -17.01 -6.75 -10.14
C ARG A 7 -17.14 -5.24 -10.34
N ILE A 8 -18.20 -4.64 -9.78
CA ILE A 8 -18.35 -3.19 -9.80
C ILE A 8 -17.24 -2.52 -9.01
N LEU A 9 -16.98 -2.98 -7.79
CA LEU A 9 -15.93 -2.41 -6.93
C LEU A 9 -14.53 -2.53 -7.54
N ASP A 10 -14.20 -3.65 -8.17
CA ASP A 10 -12.90 -3.82 -8.84
C ASP A 10 -12.70 -2.75 -9.93
N LYS A 11 -13.72 -2.51 -10.76
CA LYS A 11 -13.65 -1.46 -11.79
C LYS A 11 -13.63 -0.04 -11.20
N VAL A 12 -14.41 0.20 -10.15
CA VAL A 12 -14.41 1.48 -9.41
C VAL A 12 -13.03 1.76 -8.82
N ARG A 13 -12.41 0.75 -8.20
CA ARG A 13 -11.05 0.83 -7.69
C ARG A 13 -10.06 1.29 -8.76
N ASP A 14 -10.05 0.61 -9.93
CA ASP A 14 -9.15 0.95 -11.03
C ASP A 14 -9.32 2.41 -11.48
N LEU A 15 -10.57 2.87 -11.55
CA LEU A 15 -10.86 4.25 -11.96
C LEU A 15 -10.45 5.27 -10.90
N PHE A 16 -10.74 5.01 -9.63
CA PHE A 16 -10.36 5.90 -8.52
C PHE A 16 -8.85 6.00 -8.38
N PHE A 17 -8.14 4.88 -8.44
CA PHE A 17 -6.69 4.86 -8.28
C PHE A 17 -5.97 5.56 -9.43
N LYS A 18 -6.49 5.45 -10.66
CA LYS A 18 -5.87 6.07 -11.84
C LYS A 18 -6.25 7.53 -12.08
N ARG A 19 -7.48 7.93 -11.72
CA ARG A 19 -8.03 9.25 -12.10
C ARG A 19 -8.30 10.15 -10.90
N GLY A 20 -8.24 9.61 -9.68
CA GLY A 20 -8.69 10.28 -8.46
C GLY A 20 -10.20 10.13 -8.23
N PHE A 21 -10.59 10.19 -6.96
CA PHE A 21 -11.98 10.05 -6.53
C PHE A 21 -12.88 11.20 -7.03
N SER A 22 -12.42 12.44 -6.90
CA SER A 22 -13.23 13.63 -7.22
C SER A 22 -13.60 13.72 -8.71
N ARG A 23 -12.70 13.29 -9.58
CA ARG A 23 -12.87 13.39 -11.04
C ARG A 23 -13.83 12.34 -11.61
N VAL A 24 -14.01 11.21 -10.92
CA VAL A 24 -14.88 10.13 -11.39
C VAL A 24 -16.32 10.39 -10.95
N THR A 25 -17.27 10.34 -11.89
CA THR A 25 -18.71 10.56 -11.66
C THR A 25 -19.50 9.24 -11.69
N MET A 26 -20.70 9.23 -11.11
CA MET A 26 -21.60 8.07 -11.17
C MET A 26 -22.06 7.74 -12.60
N ASP A 27 -22.15 8.74 -13.47
CA ASP A 27 -22.50 8.55 -14.89
C ASP A 27 -21.36 7.87 -15.64
N GLU A 28 -20.14 8.30 -15.38
CA GLU A 28 -18.93 7.71 -15.95
C GLU A 28 -18.75 6.27 -15.49
N LEU A 29 -18.95 5.98 -14.18
CA LEU A 29 -18.92 4.62 -13.64
C LEU A 29 -19.96 3.72 -14.31
N ALA A 30 -21.18 4.21 -14.48
CA ALA A 30 -22.25 3.47 -15.15
C ALA A 30 -21.88 3.14 -16.59
N SER A 31 -21.35 4.11 -17.33
CA SER A 31 -20.88 3.97 -18.72
C SER A 31 -19.74 2.96 -18.83
N GLU A 32 -18.70 3.09 -18.02
CA GLU A 32 -17.53 2.20 -18.01
C GLU A 32 -17.86 0.74 -17.65
N LEU A 33 -18.91 0.56 -16.83
CA LEU A 33 -19.40 -0.76 -16.42
C LEU A 33 -20.44 -1.36 -17.39
N GLY A 34 -20.95 -0.55 -18.34
CA GLY A 34 -22.02 -0.97 -19.23
C GLY A 34 -23.34 -1.24 -18.51
N ILE A 35 -23.64 -0.53 -17.42
CA ILE A 35 -24.86 -0.68 -16.62
C ILE A 35 -25.57 0.67 -16.44
N SER A 36 -26.86 0.63 -16.03
CA SER A 36 -27.56 1.86 -15.76
C SER A 36 -27.13 2.49 -14.40
N LYS A 37 -27.20 3.83 -14.32
CA LYS A 37 -27.00 4.55 -13.05
C LYS A 37 -27.94 4.04 -11.94
N LYS A 38 -29.19 3.67 -12.31
CA LYS A 38 -30.13 3.04 -11.39
C LYS A 38 -29.59 1.71 -10.84
N THR A 39 -28.94 0.91 -11.69
CA THR A 39 -28.30 -0.35 -11.27
C THR A 39 -27.18 -0.09 -10.27
N LEU A 40 -26.36 0.96 -10.46
CA LEU A 40 -25.34 1.34 -9.47
C LEU A 40 -25.96 1.70 -8.13
N TYR A 41 -27.01 2.54 -8.12
CA TYR A 41 -27.71 2.94 -6.89
C TYR A 41 -28.47 1.80 -6.21
N ASN A 42 -28.81 0.73 -6.92
CA ASN A 42 -29.35 -0.49 -6.31
C ASN A 42 -28.32 -1.27 -5.49
N HIS A 43 -27.03 -1.07 -5.75
CA HIS A 43 -25.92 -1.77 -5.08
C HIS A 43 -25.17 -0.89 -4.07
N PHE A 44 -25.17 0.44 -4.28
CA PHE A 44 -24.42 1.39 -3.46
C PHE A 44 -25.23 2.67 -3.26
N SER A 45 -25.18 3.22 -2.05
CA SER A 45 -25.86 4.47 -1.72
C SER A 45 -25.26 5.69 -2.46
N GLY A 46 -23.98 5.57 -2.87
CA GLY A 46 -23.29 6.60 -3.61
C GLY A 46 -21.79 6.34 -3.76
N LYS A 47 -21.11 7.31 -4.35
CA LYS A 47 -19.66 7.26 -4.63
C LYS A 47 -18.82 7.18 -3.35
N ALA A 48 -19.27 7.80 -2.25
CA ALA A 48 -18.56 7.76 -0.97
C ALA A 48 -18.54 6.34 -0.37
N GLU A 49 -19.66 5.62 -0.35
CA GLU A 49 -19.69 4.21 0.06
C GLU A 49 -18.76 3.35 -0.79
N MET A 50 -18.72 3.58 -2.10
CA MET A 50 -17.80 2.86 -2.97
C MET A 50 -16.35 3.11 -2.59
N LEU A 51 -15.97 4.35 -2.26
CA LEU A 51 -14.63 4.70 -1.83
C LEU A 51 -14.24 3.99 -0.53
N GLU A 52 -15.11 4.01 0.47
CA GLU A 52 -14.89 3.32 1.75
C GLU A 52 -14.66 1.82 1.52
N LEU A 53 -15.50 1.18 0.69
CA LEU A 53 -15.37 -0.24 0.37
C LEU A 53 -14.09 -0.54 -0.43
N VAL A 54 -13.69 0.32 -1.36
CA VAL A 54 -12.44 0.19 -2.11
C VAL A 54 -11.23 0.28 -1.18
N VAL A 55 -11.23 1.21 -0.23
CA VAL A 55 -10.14 1.35 0.75
C VAL A 55 -10.12 0.17 1.72
N GLN A 56 -11.28 -0.33 2.15
CA GLN A 56 -11.37 -1.55 2.97
C GLN A 56 -10.84 -2.78 2.22
N ASP A 57 -11.21 -2.96 0.96
CA ASP A 57 -10.71 -4.04 0.10
C ASP A 57 -9.18 -3.96 -0.04
N LEU A 58 -8.63 -2.77 -0.25
CA LEU A 58 -7.17 -2.54 -0.32
C LEU A 58 -6.47 -2.98 0.98
N LYS A 59 -7.01 -2.57 2.13
CA LYS A 59 -6.49 -2.95 3.45
C LYS A 59 -6.52 -4.47 3.66
N LEU A 60 -7.62 -5.13 3.27
CA LEU A 60 -7.77 -6.58 3.35
C LEU A 60 -6.81 -7.30 2.39
N GLU A 61 -6.61 -6.79 1.18
CA GLU A 61 -5.67 -7.36 0.22
C GLU A 61 -4.25 -7.37 0.78
N VAL A 62 -3.80 -6.23 1.32
CA VAL A 62 -2.47 -6.14 1.93
C VAL A 62 -2.35 -7.05 3.14
N THR A 63 -3.35 -7.05 4.03
CA THR A 63 -3.37 -7.90 5.23
C THR A 63 -3.27 -9.37 4.85
N ASN A 64 -4.20 -9.86 4.03
CA ASN A 64 -4.26 -11.26 3.64
C ASN A 64 -3.04 -11.70 2.82
N GLY A 65 -2.49 -10.81 2.00
CA GLY A 65 -1.29 -11.11 1.20
C GLY A 65 -0.06 -11.29 2.08
N VAL A 66 0.16 -10.39 3.02
CA VAL A 66 1.27 -10.49 3.98
C VAL A 66 1.12 -11.71 4.88
N ASP A 67 -0.08 -11.93 5.45
CA ASP A 67 -0.33 -13.09 6.32
C ASP A 67 -0.09 -14.41 5.58
N ARG A 68 -0.49 -14.50 4.30
CA ARG A 68 -0.23 -15.67 3.46
C ARG A 68 1.27 -15.92 3.28
N ILE A 69 2.06 -14.88 3.03
CA ILE A 69 3.53 -15.02 2.90
C ILE A 69 4.15 -15.45 4.23
N MET A 70 3.67 -14.87 5.35
CA MET A 70 4.15 -15.24 6.68
C MET A 70 3.94 -16.71 7.02
N LEU A 71 2.85 -17.32 6.54
CA LEU A 71 2.47 -18.71 6.76
C LEU A 71 3.20 -19.71 5.84
N GLN A 72 3.97 -19.26 4.84
CA GLN A 72 4.76 -20.15 3.98
C GLN A 72 5.96 -20.70 4.75
N GLU A 73 5.89 -21.97 5.14
CA GLU A 73 6.95 -22.63 5.93
C GLU A 73 8.20 -22.94 5.08
N GLU A 74 8.04 -23.08 3.78
CA GLU A 74 9.09 -23.34 2.80
C GLU A 74 10.03 -22.16 2.57
N LEU A 75 9.59 -20.92 2.85
CA LEU A 75 10.40 -19.72 2.70
C LEU A 75 11.25 -19.49 3.97
N ASP A 76 12.52 -19.20 3.76
CA ASP A 76 13.35 -18.71 4.85
C ASP A 76 12.98 -17.25 5.24
N PHE A 77 13.60 -16.74 6.31
CA PHE A 77 13.31 -15.40 6.81
C PHE A 77 13.57 -14.31 5.76
N LYS A 78 14.69 -14.41 5.04
CA LYS A 78 15.09 -13.41 4.05
C LYS A 78 14.15 -13.43 2.84
N GLU A 79 13.76 -14.62 2.39
CA GLU A 79 12.80 -14.82 1.31
C GLU A 79 11.41 -14.29 1.67
N LYS A 80 10.92 -14.56 2.90
CA LYS A 80 9.67 -13.97 3.42
C LYS A 80 9.72 -12.46 3.41
N LEU A 81 10.79 -11.88 3.92
CA LEU A 81 10.97 -10.45 4.00
C LEU A 81 10.94 -9.80 2.60
N VAL A 82 11.73 -10.33 1.65
CA VAL A 82 11.75 -9.85 0.25
C VAL A 82 10.38 -10.00 -0.40
N SER A 83 9.68 -11.11 -0.16
CA SER A 83 8.35 -11.37 -0.71
C SER A 83 7.30 -10.39 -0.17
N ILE A 84 7.30 -10.12 1.14
CA ILE A 84 6.42 -9.13 1.77
C ILE A 84 6.66 -7.73 1.19
N LEU A 85 7.93 -7.33 1.06
CA LEU A 85 8.30 -6.04 0.53
C LEU A 85 7.90 -5.87 -0.94
N SER A 86 8.15 -6.92 -1.75
CA SER A 86 7.79 -6.92 -3.17
C SER A 86 6.26 -6.88 -3.35
N PHE A 87 5.52 -7.65 -2.56
CA PHE A 87 4.06 -7.65 -2.58
C PHE A 87 3.49 -6.29 -2.15
N THR A 88 3.95 -5.77 -1.02
CA THR A 88 3.51 -4.46 -0.52
C THR A 88 3.84 -3.35 -1.51
N GLY A 89 5.06 -3.33 -2.03
CA GLY A 89 5.49 -2.36 -3.04
C GLY A 89 4.66 -2.42 -4.32
N LYS A 90 4.27 -3.61 -4.76
CA LYS A 90 3.37 -3.78 -5.91
C LYS A 90 1.99 -3.18 -5.63
N VAL A 91 1.37 -3.52 -4.50
CA VAL A 91 0.04 -2.99 -4.14
C VAL A 91 0.06 -1.47 -3.98
N LEU A 92 1.13 -0.92 -3.38
CA LEU A 92 1.29 0.53 -3.24
C LEU A 92 1.57 1.21 -4.58
N GLY A 93 2.29 0.54 -5.48
CA GLY A 93 2.59 1.05 -6.83
C GLY A 93 1.36 1.18 -7.74
N ASP A 94 0.26 0.50 -7.41
CA ASP A 94 -1.03 0.64 -8.11
C ASP A 94 -1.77 1.95 -7.73
N LEU A 95 -1.33 2.64 -6.66
CA LEU A 95 -1.90 3.90 -6.19
C LEU A 95 -1.21 5.07 -6.89
N GLU A 96 -1.90 5.69 -7.83
CA GLU A 96 -1.36 6.90 -8.45
C GLU A 96 -1.26 8.04 -7.42
N PRO A 97 -0.22 8.87 -7.49
CA PRO A 97 -0.03 10.01 -6.59
C PRO A 97 -1.22 10.93 -6.51
N GLU A 98 -1.88 11.16 -7.65
CA GLU A 98 -3.07 12.00 -7.78
C GLU A 98 -4.23 11.49 -6.95
N PHE A 99 -4.39 10.16 -6.83
CA PHE A 99 -5.41 9.57 -5.96
C PHE A 99 -5.19 9.92 -4.50
N LEU A 100 -3.96 9.81 -4.00
CA LEU A 100 -3.62 10.09 -2.60
C LEU A 100 -3.80 11.59 -2.27
N ILE A 101 -3.39 12.48 -3.18
CA ILE A 101 -3.57 13.92 -3.05
C ILE A 101 -5.07 14.28 -3.03
N ASP A 102 -5.82 13.70 -3.97
CA ASP A 102 -7.26 13.93 -4.08
C ASP A 102 -8.01 13.36 -2.86
N LEU A 103 -7.66 12.16 -2.41
CA LEU A 103 -8.24 11.55 -1.22
C LEU A 103 -8.09 12.45 0.02
N LYS A 104 -6.88 12.99 0.24
CA LYS A 104 -6.60 13.89 1.36
C LYS A 104 -7.45 15.16 1.34
N LYS A 105 -7.74 15.68 0.14
CA LYS A 105 -8.55 16.90 -0.04
C LYS A 105 -10.04 16.64 0.08
N SER A 106 -10.53 15.56 -0.55
CA SER A 106 -11.96 15.31 -0.73
C SER A 106 -12.59 14.45 0.37
N ASN A 107 -11.77 13.58 1.01
CA ASN A 107 -12.22 12.65 2.04
C ASN A 107 -11.13 12.49 3.11
N PRO A 108 -10.89 13.51 3.93
CA PRO A 108 -9.81 13.52 4.92
C PRO A 108 -9.97 12.42 5.98
N GLU A 109 -11.19 11.99 6.28
CA GLU A 109 -11.46 10.89 7.21
C GLU A 109 -10.97 9.55 6.65
N VAL A 110 -11.33 9.23 5.40
CA VAL A 110 -10.87 8.01 4.73
C VAL A 110 -9.36 8.04 4.48
N SER A 111 -8.81 9.22 4.14
CA SER A 111 -7.36 9.42 4.03
C SER A 111 -6.65 9.09 5.34
N LYS A 112 -7.16 9.64 6.45
CA LYS A 112 -6.61 9.37 7.78
C LYS A 112 -6.71 7.90 8.16
N GLU A 113 -7.83 7.25 7.89
CA GLU A 113 -8.00 5.81 8.14
C GLU A 113 -6.97 4.97 7.38
N LEU A 114 -6.67 5.32 6.13
CA LEU A 114 -5.64 4.66 5.34
C LEU A 114 -4.24 4.92 5.90
N GLU A 115 -3.95 6.15 6.32
CA GLU A 115 -2.67 6.51 6.96
C GLU A 115 -2.47 5.78 8.29
N ASP A 116 -3.50 5.71 9.13
CA ASP A 116 -3.44 4.99 10.42
C ASP A 116 -3.24 3.49 10.20
N TYR A 117 -3.93 2.89 9.23
CA TYR A 117 -3.73 1.49 8.84
C TYR A 117 -2.29 1.21 8.36
N LYS A 118 -1.75 2.06 7.49
CA LYS A 118 -0.36 1.93 6.99
C LYS A 118 0.63 1.94 8.15
N ARG A 119 0.47 2.90 9.06
CA ARG A 119 1.33 3.06 10.23
C ARG A 119 1.26 1.83 11.14
N GLU A 120 0.06 1.42 11.52
CA GLU A 120 -0.14 0.26 12.38
C GLU A 120 0.39 -1.03 11.75
N ALA A 121 0.11 -1.26 10.47
CA ALA A 121 0.61 -2.41 9.74
C ALA A 121 2.15 -2.42 9.66
N ALA A 122 2.78 -1.27 9.40
CA ALA A 122 4.22 -1.16 9.37
C ALA A 122 4.83 -1.46 10.75
N PHE A 123 4.32 -0.85 11.82
CA PHE A 123 4.84 -1.06 13.17
C PHE A 123 4.67 -2.51 13.63
N ASN A 124 3.46 -3.04 13.60
CA ASN A 124 3.16 -4.35 14.17
C ASN A 124 3.84 -5.49 13.39
N ARG A 125 3.72 -5.47 12.06
CA ARG A 125 4.25 -6.55 11.22
C ARG A 125 5.76 -6.55 11.14
N PHE A 126 6.37 -5.37 10.98
CA PHE A 126 7.82 -5.29 10.90
C PHE A 126 8.48 -5.61 12.25
N ASN A 127 7.88 -5.17 13.36
CA ASN A 127 8.34 -5.56 14.69
C ASN A 127 8.29 -7.07 14.90
N PHE A 128 7.20 -7.73 14.48
CA PHE A 128 7.08 -9.18 14.53
C PHE A 128 8.15 -9.88 13.67
N LEU A 129 8.39 -9.40 12.45
CA LEU A 129 9.45 -9.91 11.57
C LEU A 129 10.85 -9.76 12.19
N LEU A 130 11.14 -8.63 12.83
CA LEU A 130 12.41 -8.44 13.53
C LEU A 130 12.58 -9.44 14.68
N ASP A 131 11.53 -9.69 15.48
CA ASP A 131 11.58 -10.66 16.55
C ASP A 131 11.87 -12.09 16.05
N GLU A 132 11.19 -12.50 15.00
CA GLU A 132 11.46 -13.80 14.35
C GLU A 132 12.88 -13.85 13.77
N GLY A 133 13.34 -12.77 13.13
CA GLY A 133 14.69 -12.70 12.57
C GLY A 133 15.79 -12.78 13.63
N ILE A 134 15.63 -12.08 14.75
CA ILE A 134 16.56 -12.16 15.90
C ILE A 134 16.56 -13.59 16.46
N LYS A 135 15.39 -14.16 16.72
CA LYS A 135 15.26 -15.52 17.28
C LYS A 135 15.90 -16.60 16.41
N LYS A 136 15.85 -16.42 15.09
CA LYS A 136 16.44 -17.36 14.10
C LYS A 136 17.88 -17.01 13.72
N GLY A 137 18.47 -15.94 14.26
CA GLY A 137 19.85 -15.51 14.00
C GLY A 137 20.08 -14.80 12.65
N TYR A 138 19.03 -14.44 11.92
CA TYR A 138 19.13 -13.68 10.67
C TYR A 138 19.31 -12.18 10.92
N VAL A 139 18.81 -11.66 12.02
CA VAL A 139 18.92 -10.25 12.42
C VAL A 139 19.89 -10.18 13.61
N LYS A 140 20.76 -9.16 13.58
CA LYS A 140 21.71 -8.90 14.67
C LYS A 140 21.00 -8.74 16.00
N PRO A 141 21.45 -9.42 17.08
CA PRO A 141 20.75 -9.42 18.37
C PRO A 141 20.80 -8.04 19.07
N ASP A 142 21.76 -7.21 18.73
CA ASP A 142 21.97 -5.87 19.28
C ASP A 142 21.28 -4.75 18.45
N VAL A 143 20.50 -5.12 17.42
CA VAL A 143 19.74 -4.13 16.64
C VAL A 143 18.76 -3.36 17.52
N ASN A 144 18.77 -2.06 17.41
CA ASN A 144 17.72 -1.24 18.03
C ASN A 144 16.41 -1.41 17.26
N LYS A 145 15.56 -2.34 17.71
CA LYS A 145 14.29 -2.67 17.06
C LYS A 145 13.41 -1.45 16.85
N SER A 146 13.29 -0.57 17.84
CA SER A 146 12.45 0.63 17.74
C SER A 146 12.94 1.54 16.62
N MET A 147 14.26 1.71 16.49
CA MET A 147 14.83 2.49 15.41
C MET A 147 14.65 1.82 14.04
N ALA A 148 14.81 0.50 13.95
CA ALA A 148 14.59 -0.24 12.70
C ALA A 148 13.12 -0.12 12.25
N VAL A 149 12.17 -0.27 13.17
CA VAL A 149 10.73 -0.10 12.89
C VAL A 149 10.41 1.34 12.47
N LEU A 150 10.99 2.33 13.15
CA LEU A 150 10.79 3.74 12.80
C LEU A 150 11.35 4.06 11.41
N VAL A 151 12.54 3.58 11.07
CA VAL A 151 13.13 3.73 9.73
C VAL A 151 12.24 3.08 8.68
N TYR A 152 11.79 1.84 8.91
CA TYR A 152 10.89 1.14 7.97
C TYR A 152 9.58 1.90 7.74
N ALA A 153 8.92 2.36 8.80
CA ALA A 153 7.69 3.14 8.69
C ALA A 153 7.92 4.46 7.92
N SER A 154 9.05 5.14 8.17
CA SER A 154 9.44 6.36 7.47
C SER A 154 9.71 6.12 5.99
N LEU A 155 10.29 4.96 5.63
CA LEU A 155 10.51 4.58 4.23
C LEU A 155 9.19 4.37 3.47
N ILE A 156 8.20 3.74 4.11
CA ILE A 156 6.85 3.60 3.53
C ILE A 156 6.22 4.98 3.30
N GLU A 157 6.26 5.83 4.32
CA GLU A 157 5.66 7.17 4.23
C GLU A 157 6.31 7.99 3.11
N MET A 158 7.64 7.96 3.01
CA MET A 158 8.40 8.67 1.99
C MET A 158 8.12 8.13 0.58
N ALA A 159 8.08 6.80 0.41
CA ALA A 159 7.81 6.18 -0.88
C ALA A 159 6.38 6.46 -1.40
N MET A 160 5.43 6.68 -0.47
CA MET A 160 4.04 7.01 -0.79
C MET A 160 3.76 8.52 -0.85
N ASN A 161 4.75 9.37 -0.60
CA ASN A 161 4.60 10.81 -0.66
C ASN A 161 5.08 11.36 -2.00
N PRO A 162 4.18 11.68 -2.95
CA PRO A 162 4.56 12.17 -4.27
C PRO A 162 5.30 13.52 -4.22
N GLU A 163 4.93 14.37 -3.23
CA GLU A 163 5.56 15.68 -3.07
C GLU A 163 7.03 15.55 -2.67
N TYR A 164 7.36 14.56 -1.83
CA TYR A 164 8.73 14.31 -1.41
C TYR A 164 9.62 13.95 -2.61
N ILE A 165 9.18 13.00 -3.43
CA ILE A 165 9.94 12.56 -4.61
C ILE A 165 10.09 13.70 -5.63
N SER A 166 9.04 14.51 -5.83
CA SER A 166 9.10 15.65 -6.76
C SER A 166 10.07 16.75 -6.34
N GLN A 167 10.32 16.89 -5.03
CA GLN A 167 11.22 17.91 -4.46
C GLN A 167 12.69 17.47 -4.38
N LEU A 168 13.01 16.21 -4.73
CA LEU A 168 14.40 15.77 -4.76
C LEU A 168 15.23 16.58 -5.75
N PRO A 169 16.52 16.83 -5.44
CA PRO A 169 17.45 17.42 -6.41
C PRO A 169 17.53 16.62 -7.72
N GLU A 170 17.67 17.32 -8.83
CA GLU A 170 17.70 16.69 -10.17
C GLU A 170 18.79 15.62 -10.31
N ASP A 171 19.92 15.80 -9.64
CA ASP A 171 21.00 14.81 -9.66
C ASP A 171 20.61 13.51 -9.00
N LEU A 172 19.85 13.56 -7.89
CA LEU A 172 19.32 12.37 -7.24
C LEU A 172 18.19 11.72 -8.04
N LYS A 173 17.35 12.52 -8.70
CA LYS A 173 16.26 12.00 -9.55
C LYS A 173 16.75 11.15 -10.71
N ARG A 174 17.95 11.39 -11.23
CA ARG A 174 18.52 10.61 -12.33
C ARG A 174 18.81 9.16 -11.96
N ASP A 175 19.16 8.93 -10.70
CA ASP A 175 19.57 7.61 -10.19
C ASP A 175 18.44 6.92 -9.40
N VAL A 176 17.36 7.64 -9.09
CA VAL A 176 16.20 7.08 -8.40
C VAL A 176 15.25 6.44 -9.42
N PRO A 177 14.81 5.20 -9.21
CA PRO A 177 13.82 4.54 -10.06
C PRO A 177 12.52 5.36 -10.16
N PHE A 178 11.85 5.31 -11.31
CA PHE A 178 10.61 6.09 -11.53
C PHE A 178 9.36 5.51 -10.86
N SER A 179 9.43 4.26 -10.37
CA SER A 179 8.27 3.63 -9.73
C SER A 179 8.38 3.62 -8.21
N THR A 180 7.28 3.92 -7.53
CA THR A 180 7.15 3.81 -6.07
C THR A 180 7.60 2.44 -5.55
N THR A 181 7.29 1.37 -6.28
CA THR A 181 7.68 0.00 -5.97
C THR A 181 9.19 -0.17 -5.92
N GLU A 182 9.91 0.35 -6.92
CA GLU A 182 11.38 0.22 -7.02
C GLU A 182 12.09 1.10 -6.00
N ILE A 183 11.59 2.32 -5.78
CA ILE A 183 12.09 3.21 -4.73
C ILE A 183 11.99 2.50 -3.37
N PHE A 184 10.81 2.03 -3.02
CA PHE A 184 10.57 1.34 -1.74
C PHE A 184 11.49 0.11 -1.59
N LYS A 185 11.57 -0.73 -2.62
CA LYS A 185 12.45 -1.91 -2.63
C LYS A 185 13.91 -1.54 -2.43
N GLY A 186 14.41 -0.52 -3.13
CA GLY A 186 15.79 -0.05 -3.02
C GLY A 186 16.11 0.45 -1.60
N MET A 187 15.23 1.29 -1.04
CA MET A 187 15.41 1.85 0.31
C MET A 187 15.43 0.75 1.38
N VAL A 188 14.52 -0.21 1.26
CA VAL A 188 14.46 -1.32 2.22
C VAL A 188 15.69 -2.23 2.09
N LEU A 189 16.18 -2.50 0.88
CA LEU A 189 17.41 -3.29 0.72
C LEU A 189 18.60 -2.63 1.41
N VAL A 190 18.76 -1.31 1.29
CA VAL A 190 19.80 -0.55 1.99
C VAL A 190 19.64 -0.67 3.51
N MET A 191 18.42 -0.54 4.02
CA MET A 191 18.14 -0.71 5.45
C MET A 191 18.51 -2.13 5.92
N LEU A 192 18.12 -3.15 5.16
CA LEU A 192 18.35 -4.55 5.53
C LEU A 192 19.83 -4.91 5.58
N GLN A 193 20.65 -4.37 4.69
CA GLN A 193 22.10 -4.54 4.73
C GLN A 193 22.73 -4.06 6.06
N GLY A 194 22.09 -3.09 6.72
CA GLY A 194 22.52 -2.59 8.03
C GLY A 194 22.13 -3.45 9.22
N ILE A 195 21.09 -4.27 9.12
CA ILE A 195 20.49 -5.02 10.25
C ILE A 195 20.62 -6.54 10.16
N LEU A 196 20.83 -7.10 8.96
CA LEU A 196 21.00 -8.53 8.76
C LEU A 196 22.42 -8.98 9.14
N ASN A 197 22.55 -10.21 9.59
CA ASN A 197 23.85 -10.90 9.64
C ASN A 197 24.32 -11.22 8.22
N GLU A 198 25.62 -11.25 8.01
CA GLU A 198 26.26 -11.70 6.77
C GLU A 198 25.98 -13.18 6.47
#